data_4276121dc641bfb1402db9a98da9d9a9
#
_entry.id   4276121dc641bfb1402db9a98da9d9a9
#
_cell.length_a   1.000
_cell.length_b   1.000
_cell.length_c   1.000
_cell.angle_alpha   90.00
_cell.angle_beta   90.00
_cell.angle_gamma   90.00
#
_symmetry.space_group_name_H-M   'P 1'
#
loop_
_entity.id
_entity.type
_entity.pdbx_description
1 polymer ?
#
loop_
_entity_poly.entity_id
_entity_poly.type
_entity_poly.pdbx_seq_one_letter_code
_entity_poly.pdbx_strand_id
1 'polypeptide(L)'
;DEFVQGIKSSYGDKAVDNFEFIYLLSIDEEHFFLARKTGSLERGTFLGEMADSAVHKDMYSFVRGYEFIGVDSFRKAQPREHAYAAITAFHLYGWYRDNHFCGRCGKPLKHDDKQRMLRCDCCKNMVFPKICPAVIVAVTDKDRILLTKYAGRTYRNYALIAGFTEIGETTEETVSREVMEEVGVKVKNITYYKSQP
;
A
#
# COMPACT_ATOMS: atom_id res chain seq x y z
N ASP A 1 6.86 -22.04 -10.00
CA ASP A 1 5.96 -20.95 -10.02
C ASP A 1 4.52 -21.48 -10.00
N GLU A 2 4.07 -21.81 -8.79
CA GLU A 2 2.80 -22.48 -8.52
C GLU A 2 1.59 -21.65 -8.97
N PHE A 3 1.65 -20.33 -8.85
CA PHE A 3 0.56 -19.44 -9.27
C PHE A 3 0.33 -19.50 -10.79
N VAL A 4 1.39 -19.44 -11.59
CA VAL A 4 1.32 -19.56 -13.05
C VAL A 4 0.79 -20.92 -13.46
N GLN A 5 1.22 -22.00 -12.79
CA GLN A 5 0.68 -23.32 -13.01
C GLN A 5 -0.80 -23.42 -12.60
N GLY A 6 -1.18 -22.76 -11.52
CA GLY A 6 -2.58 -22.65 -11.09
C GLY A 6 -3.47 -21.95 -12.14
N ILE A 7 -2.99 -20.85 -12.73
CA ILE A 7 -3.69 -20.16 -13.84
C ILE A 7 -3.86 -21.11 -15.02
N LYS A 8 -2.79 -21.77 -15.47
CA LYS A 8 -2.83 -22.70 -16.59
C LYS A 8 -3.79 -23.86 -16.35
N SER A 9 -3.76 -24.43 -15.16
CA SER A 9 -4.64 -25.53 -14.76
C SER A 9 -6.12 -25.15 -14.68
N SER A 10 -6.40 -23.89 -14.28
CA SER A 10 -7.78 -23.39 -14.11
C SER A 10 -8.40 -22.90 -15.42
N TYR A 11 -7.60 -22.31 -16.33
CA TYR A 11 -8.10 -21.56 -17.48
C TYR A 11 -7.39 -21.88 -18.80
N GLY A 12 -6.42 -22.80 -18.80
CA GLY A 12 -5.61 -23.18 -19.96
C GLY A 12 -4.37 -22.31 -20.17
N ASP A 13 -3.44 -22.79 -21.00
CA ASP A 13 -2.12 -22.16 -21.18
C ASP A 13 -2.18 -20.69 -21.62
N LYS A 14 -3.11 -20.34 -22.51
CA LYS A 14 -3.28 -18.98 -23.03
C LYS A 14 -3.82 -17.97 -21.97
N ALA A 15 -4.34 -18.47 -20.86
CA ALA A 15 -4.86 -17.60 -19.82
C ALA A 15 -3.76 -16.76 -19.13
N VAL A 16 -2.51 -17.23 -19.16
CA VAL A 16 -1.36 -16.49 -18.64
C VAL A 16 -1.13 -15.20 -19.42
N ASP A 17 -1.45 -15.16 -20.72
CA ASP A 17 -1.31 -13.99 -21.58
C ASP A 17 -2.25 -12.84 -21.16
N ASN A 18 -3.26 -13.15 -20.34
CA ASN A 18 -4.15 -12.14 -19.74
C ASN A 18 -3.58 -11.49 -18.48
N PHE A 19 -2.36 -11.84 -18.08
CA PHE A 19 -1.71 -11.26 -16.91
C PHE A 19 -0.43 -10.54 -17.32
N GLU A 20 -0.22 -9.38 -16.72
CA GLU A 20 1.04 -8.68 -16.72
C GLU A 20 1.76 -8.98 -15.40
N PHE A 21 3.01 -9.40 -15.48
CA PHE A 21 3.85 -9.68 -14.31
C PHE A 21 4.86 -8.54 -14.13
N ILE A 22 4.67 -7.76 -13.09
CA ILE A 22 5.51 -6.59 -12.79
C ILE A 22 6.48 -7.00 -11.69
N TYR A 23 7.78 -6.95 -11.96
CA TYR A 23 8.80 -7.17 -10.93
C TYR A 23 8.69 -6.13 -9.82
N LEU A 24 8.66 -6.58 -8.58
CA LEU A 24 8.56 -5.70 -7.41
C LEU A 24 9.90 -5.53 -6.69
N LEU A 25 10.43 -6.62 -6.19
CA LEU A 25 11.65 -6.66 -5.39
C LEU A 25 12.20 -8.09 -5.33
N SER A 26 13.40 -8.20 -4.80
CA SER A 26 13.98 -9.50 -4.38
C SER A 26 14.34 -9.44 -2.91
N ILE A 27 14.19 -10.56 -2.23
CA ILE A 27 14.69 -10.81 -0.88
C ILE A 27 15.54 -12.06 -0.99
N ASP A 28 16.82 -11.91 -0.74
CA ASP A 28 17.83 -12.94 -0.99
C ASP A 28 17.72 -13.46 -2.45
N GLU A 29 17.53 -14.76 -2.66
CA GLU A 29 17.40 -15.39 -3.97
C GLU A 29 15.95 -15.43 -4.48
N GLU A 30 14.98 -14.97 -3.71
CA GLU A 30 13.57 -14.97 -4.09
C GLU A 30 13.17 -13.68 -4.80
N HIS A 31 12.48 -13.81 -5.94
CA HIS A 31 11.97 -12.69 -6.73
C HIS A 31 10.46 -12.58 -6.63
N PHE A 32 9.96 -11.40 -6.28
CA PHE A 32 8.54 -11.14 -6.09
C PHE A 32 7.99 -10.31 -7.25
N PHE A 33 6.85 -10.76 -7.78
CA PHE A 33 6.16 -10.13 -8.89
C PHE A 33 4.70 -9.83 -8.53
N LEU A 34 4.21 -8.71 -9.00
CA LEU A 34 2.78 -8.41 -9.00
C LEU A 34 2.15 -8.98 -10.28
N ALA A 35 1.23 -9.93 -10.13
CA ALA A 35 0.41 -10.41 -11.23
C ALA A 35 -0.84 -9.52 -11.35
N ARG A 36 -0.96 -8.81 -12.45
CA ARG A 36 -2.09 -7.93 -12.75
C ARG A 36 -2.82 -8.42 -13.99
N LYS A 37 -4.14 -8.61 -13.90
CA LYS A 37 -4.94 -9.00 -15.06
C LYS A 37 -5.00 -7.83 -16.06
N THR A 38 -4.64 -8.08 -17.31
CA THR A 38 -4.75 -7.13 -18.40
C THR A 38 -6.20 -7.01 -18.86
N GLY A 39 -6.68 -5.81 -19.16
CA GLY A 39 -8.04 -5.58 -19.65
C GLY A 39 -9.15 -5.51 -18.59
N SER A 40 -8.83 -5.62 -17.29
CA SER A 40 -9.84 -5.56 -16.21
C SER A 40 -10.27 -4.15 -15.78
N LEU A 41 -10.01 -3.14 -16.62
CA LEU A 41 -10.33 -1.74 -16.33
C LEU A 41 -11.51 -1.25 -17.18
N GLU A 42 -12.60 -1.96 -17.09
CA GLU A 42 -13.87 -1.31 -17.42
C GLU A 42 -14.21 -0.28 -16.34
N ARG A 43 -14.49 0.94 -16.79
CA ARG A 43 -14.87 2.05 -15.92
C ARG A 43 -16.06 1.62 -15.04
N GLY A 44 -15.90 1.70 -13.74
CA GLY A 44 -17.02 1.73 -12.82
C GLY A 44 -17.21 0.55 -11.88
N THR A 45 -16.53 -0.57 -12.06
CA THR A 45 -16.79 -1.77 -11.25
C THR A 45 -15.99 -1.85 -9.94
N PHE A 46 -15.03 -0.98 -9.70
CA PHE A 46 -14.07 -1.17 -8.59
C PHE A 46 -14.29 -0.30 -7.35
N LEU A 47 -15.06 0.76 -7.41
CA LEU A 47 -15.22 1.69 -6.26
C LEU A 47 -16.56 1.60 -5.54
N GLY A 48 -17.60 0.99 -6.14
CA GLY A 48 -18.93 0.89 -5.54
C GLY A 48 -19.18 -0.40 -4.75
N GLU A 49 -18.40 -1.45 -5.00
CA GLU A 49 -18.75 -2.83 -4.59
C GLU A 49 -17.87 -3.41 -3.47
N MET A 50 -16.94 -2.66 -2.90
CA MET A 50 -16.15 -3.13 -1.75
C MET A 50 -16.97 -3.27 -0.45
N ALA A 51 -18.26 -2.92 -0.46
CA ALA A 51 -19.13 -2.98 0.71
C ALA A 51 -19.92 -4.29 0.86
N ASP A 52 -19.99 -5.14 -0.17
CA ASP A 52 -20.78 -6.37 -0.11
C ASP A 52 -19.90 -7.62 -0.24
N SER A 53 -19.50 -8.16 0.91
CA SER A 53 -18.52 -9.25 1.03
C SER A 53 -18.97 -10.60 0.45
N ALA A 54 -20.24 -10.76 0.09
CA ALA A 54 -20.78 -12.02 -0.43
C ALA A 54 -20.67 -12.16 -1.95
N VAL A 55 -20.79 -11.06 -2.71
CA VAL A 55 -20.73 -11.06 -4.18
C VAL A 55 -19.29 -11.15 -4.69
N HIS A 56 -18.32 -10.72 -3.89
CA HIS A 56 -16.91 -10.70 -4.29
C HIS A 56 -16.19 -12.05 -4.25
N LYS A 57 -16.66 -13.02 -3.46
CA LYS A 57 -15.98 -14.31 -3.32
C LYS A 57 -15.91 -15.11 -4.63
N ASP A 58 -16.95 -15.06 -5.43
CA ASP A 58 -17.01 -15.85 -6.68
C ASP A 58 -16.37 -15.16 -7.89
N MET A 59 -16.28 -13.83 -7.88
CA MET A 59 -15.74 -13.07 -9.01
C MET A 59 -14.21 -12.99 -9.04
N TYR A 60 -13.53 -13.30 -7.93
CA TYR A 60 -12.08 -13.14 -7.77
C TYR A 60 -11.33 -14.42 -7.43
N SER A 61 -11.98 -15.56 -7.28
CA SER A 61 -11.30 -16.86 -7.15
C SER A 61 -10.82 -17.35 -8.52
N PHE A 62 -9.95 -16.57 -9.17
CA PHE A 62 -9.55 -16.97 -10.52
C PHE A 62 -8.51 -18.08 -10.57
N VAL A 63 -7.92 -18.45 -9.47
CA VAL A 63 -6.90 -19.50 -9.48
C VAL A 63 -7.24 -20.52 -8.41
N ARG A 64 -7.41 -21.77 -8.82
CA ARG A 64 -7.72 -22.87 -7.90
C ARG A 64 -6.65 -22.97 -6.82
N GLY A 65 -7.07 -22.99 -5.55
CA GLY A 65 -6.17 -23.06 -4.41
C GLY A 65 -5.70 -21.69 -3.89
N TYR A 66 -6.16 -20.59 -4.52
CA TYR A 66 -5.87 -19.22 -4.06
C TYR A 66 -7.16 -18.50 -3.69
N GLU A 67 -7.08 -17.65 -2.69
CA GLU A 67 -8.19 -16.80 -2.24
C GLU A 67 -7.70 -15.38 -1.94
N PHE A 68 -8.60 -14.41 -2.04
CA PHE A 68 -8.32 -13.05 -1.59
C PHE A 68 -8.46 -12.98 -0.07
N ILE A 69 -7.44 -12.46 0.59
CA ILE A 69 -7.43 -12.25 2.03
C ILE A 69 -7.30 -10.78 2.36
N GLY A 70 -7.83 -10.38 3.51
CA GLY A 70 -7.68 -9.02 4.00
C GLY A 70 -6.21 -8.70 4.34
N VAL A 71 -5.78 -7.49 4.04
CA VAL A 71 -4.40 -7.01 4.29
C VAL A 71 -3.96 -7.14 5.76
N ASP A 72 -4.90 -7.11 6.69
CA ASP A 72 -4.62 -7.32 8.12
C ASP A 72 -4.04 -8.71 8.44
N SER A 73 -4.25 -9.70 7.55
CA SER A 73 -3.66 -11.04 7.68
C SER A 73 -2.13 -11.00 7.68
N PHE A 74 -1.53 -10.04 6.98
CA PHE A 74 -0.07 -9.89 6.90
C PHE A 74 0.56 -9.49 8.24
N ARG A 75 -0.20 -8.90 9.18
CA ARG A 75 0.32 -8.55 10.51
C ARG A 75 0.86 -9.75 11.28
N LYS A 76 0.30 -10.95 11.03
CA LYS A 76 0.67 -12.20 11.70
C LYS A 76 1.30 -13.24 10.76
N ALA A 77 1.40 -12.93 9.47
CA ALA A 77 1.94 -13.84 8.48
C ALA A 77 3.42 -14.17 8.74
N GLN A 78 3.78 -15.39 8.39
CA GLN A 78 5.14 -15.91 8.42
C GLN A 78 5.41 -16.60 7.07
N PRO A 79 6.64 -16.55 6.59
CA PRO A 79 7.78 -15.80 7.14
C PRO A 79 7.60 -14.27 6.96
N ARG A 80 8.29 -13.47 7.77
CA ARG A 80 8.11 -12.00 7.81
C ARG A 80 8.51 -11.32 6.51
N GLU A 81 9.50 -11.81 5.83
CA GLU A 81 9.96 -11.34 4.52
C GLU A 81 8.86 -11.47 3.46
N HIS A 82 8.09 -12.55 3.46
CA HIS A 82 6.94 -12.73 2.56
C HIS A 82 5.81 -11.76 2.91
N ALA A 83 5.55 -11.52 4.20
CA ALA A 83 4.59 -10.52 4.64
C ALA A 83 5.01 -9.10 4.19
N TYR A 84 6.30 -8.77 4.27
CA TYR A 84 6.85 -7.50 3.76
C TYR A 84 6.69 -7.38 2.24
N ALA A 85 7.02 -8.42 1.48
CA ALA A 85 6.85 -8.44 0.03
C ALA A 85 5.37 -8.26 -0.35
N ALA A 86 4.46 -8.94 0.36
CA ALA A 86 3.03 -8.87 0.10
C ALA A 86 2.43 -7.49 0.41
N ILE A 87 2.82 -6.84 1.51
CA ILE A 87 2.34 -5.48 1.82
C ILE A 87 2.91 -4.46 0.83
N THR A 88 4.17 -4.61 0.41
CA THR A 88 4.77 -3.80 -0.65
C THR A 88 4.04 -3.97 -1.98
N ALA A 89 3.69 -5.21 -2.33
CA ALA A 89 2.87 -5.53 -3.51
C ALA A 89 1.50 -4.86 -3.45
N PHE A 90 0.85 -4.89 -2.28
CA PHE A 90 -0.45 -4.26 -2.08
C PHE A 90 -0.40 -2.73 -2.29
N HIS A 91 0.61 -2.06 -1.75
CA HIS A 91 0.81 -0.62 -1.94
C HIS A 91 1.07 -0.26 -3.41
N LEU A 92 1.95 -1.01 -4.08
CA LEU A 92 2.24 -0.80 -5.50
C LEU A 92 1.05 -1.12 -6.39
N TYR A 93 0.28 -2.17 -6.07
CA TYR A 93 -0.97 -2.46 -6.77
C TYR A 93 -1.95 -1.28 -6.70
N GLY A 94 -2.14 -0.70 -5.50
CA GLY A 94 -2.95 0.50 -5.33
C GLY A 94 -2.47 1.66 -6.20
N TRP A 95 -1.16 1.92 -6.21
CA TRP A 95 -0.58 2.95 -7.05
C TRP A 95 -0.80 2.70 -8.55
N TYR A 96 -0.59 1.49 -9.06
CA TYR A 96 -0.88 1.13 -10.45
C TYR A 96 -2.36 1.28 -10.78
N ARG A 97 -3.24 0.81 -9.90
CA ARG A 97 -4.69 0.92 -10.06
C ARG A 97 -5.16 2.37 -10.17
N ASP A 98 -4.64 3.24 -9.32
CA ASP A 98 -5.10 4.62 -9.20
C ASP A 98 -4.48 5.56 -10.25
N ASN A 99 -3.47 5.10 -11.00
CA ASN A 99 -2.72 5.91 -11.96
C ASN A 99 -2.77 5.36 -13.39
N HIS A 100 -3.96 5.01 -13.89
CA HIS A 100 -4.12 4.59 -15.28
C HIS A 100 -4.10 5.74 -16.26
N PHE A 101 -4.58 6.91 -15.85
CA PHE A 101 -4.70 8.09 -16.67
C PHE A 101 -3.88 9.23 -16.06
N CYS A 102 -3.29 10.02 -16.96
CA CYS A 102 -2.54 11.19 -16.57
C CYS A 102 -3.45 12.26 -15.96
N GLY A 103 -3.20 12.64 -14.70
CA GLY A 103 -3.95 13.69 -14.01
C GLY A 103 -3.82 15.07 -14.66
N ARG A 104 -2.83 15.28 -15.57
CA ARG A 104 -2.65 16.55 -16.28
C ARG A 104 -3.48 16.64 -17.57
N CYS A 105 -3.52 15.59 -18.38
CA CYS A 105 -4.12 15.62 -19.72
C CYS A 105 -5.12 14.50 -20.01
N GLY A 106 -5.41 13.63 -19.06
CA GLY A 106 -6.40 12.56 -19.18
C GLY A 106 -6.00 11.41 -20.10
N LYS A 107 -4.79 11.40 -20.68
CA LYS A 107 -4.34 10.32 -21.56
C LYS A 107 -3.80 9.15 -20.74
N PRO A 108 -3.83 7.91 -21.29
CA PRO A 108 -3.27 6.75 -20.60
C PRO A 108 -1.81 6.95 -20.22
N LEU A 109 -1.44 6.46 -19.02
CA LEU A 109 -0.07 6.37 -18.56
C LEU A 109 0.51 5.00 -18.94
N LYS A 110 1.81 4.95 -19.23
CA LYS A 110 2.55 3.73 -19.53
C LYS A 110 3.67 3.54 -18.51
N HIS A 111 3.98 2.29 -18.23
CA HIS A 111 5.13 1.92 -17.43
C HIS A 111 6.43 2.34 -18.13
N ASP A 112 7.39 2.87 -17.38
CA ASP A 112 8.72 3.18 -17.90
C ASP A 112 9.63 1.97 -17.75
N ASP A 113 10.43 1.66 -18.79
CA ASP A 113 11.26 0.46 -18.81
C ASP A 113 12.51 0.55 -17.91
N LYS A 114 12.90 1.76 -17.50
CA LYS A 114 14.11 2.00 -16.73
C LYS A 114 13.88 2.29 -15.26
N GLN A 115 12.72 2.88 -14.94
CA GLN A 115 12.40 3.32 -13.59
C GLN A 115 11.01 2.88 -13.19
N ARG A 116 10.79 2.70 -11.90
CA ARG A 116 9.44 2.47 -11.36
C ARG A 116 8.65 3.76 -11.38
N MET A 117 8.17 4.13 -12.56
CA MET A 117 7.30 5.27 -12.77
C MET A 117 6.32 4.99 -13.91
N LEU A 118 5.26 5.76 -13.96
CA LEU A 118 4.35 5.83 -15.09
C LEU A 118 4.58 7.14 -15.85
N ARG A 119 4.63 7.07 -17.16
CA ARG A 119 4.88 8.22 -18.03
C ARG A 119 3.72 8.45 -18.99
N CYS A 120 3.37 9.70 -19.19
CA CYS A 120 2.43 10.13 -20.22
C CYS A 120 3.14 10.40 -21.53
N ASP A 121 2.80 9.68 -22.60
CA ASP A 121 3.37 9.91 -23.94
C ASP A 121 2.97 11.27 -24.50
N CYS A 122 1.80 11.79 -24.14
CA CYS A 122 1.27 13.04 -24.63
C CYS A 122 1.96 14.27 -24.01
N CYS A 123 1.88 14.43 -22.68
CA CYS A 123 2.36 15.64 -21.99
C CYS A 123 3.66 15.43 -21.21
N LYS A 124 4.27 14.24 -21.29
CA LYS A 124 5.51 13.86 -20.64
C LYS A 124 5.47 13.91 -19.11
N ASN A 125 4.28 13.99 -18.52
CA ASN A 125 4.11 13.91 -17.08
C ASN A 125 4.61 12.56 -16.56
N MET A 126 5.32 12.59 -15.43
CA MET A 126 5.86 11.42 -14.75
C MET A 126 5.16 11.26 -13.40
N VAL A 127 4.78 10.02 -13.10
CA VAL A 127 4.10 9.68 -11.84
C VAL A 127 4.89 8.56 -11.16
N PHE A 128 5.48 8.87 -10.01
CA PHE A 128 6.22 7.92 -9.19
C PHE A 128 5.29 7.28 -8.12
N PRO A 129 5.63 6.11 -7.56
CA PRO A 129 4.92 5.56 -6.42
C PRO A 129 4.83 6.58 -5.30
N LYS A 130 3.64 6.71 -4.73
CA LYS A 130 3.39 7.67 -3.66
C LYS A 130 3.95 7.14 -2.35
N ILE A 131 4.74 7.96 -1.67
CA ILE A 131 5.21 7.75 -0.31
C ILE A 131 4.62 8.87 0.56
N CYS A 132 4.01 8.51 1.70
CA CYS A 132 3.45 9.45 2.65
C CYS A 132 4.18 9.27 4.00
N PRO A 133 5.29 9.98 4.23
CA PRO A 133 6.01 9.89 5.49
C PRO A 133 5.11 10.29 6.66
N ALA A 134 5.19 9.53 7.74
CA ALA A 134 4.45 9.81 8.96
C ALA A 134 5.34 9.57 10.17
N VAL A 135 5.07 10.27 11.25
CA VAL A 135 5.71 10.05 12.55
C VAL A 135 4.76 9.32 13.49
N ILE A 136 5.32 8.47 14.36
CA ILE A 136 4.63 7.90 15.53
C ILE A 136 5.46 8.31 16.75
N VAL A 137 4.86 9.00 17.69
CA VAL A 137 5.57 9.73 18.75
C VAL A 137 5.22 9.17 20.13
N ALA A 138 6.20 8.66 20.84
CA ALA A 138 6.09 8.36 22.27
C ALA A 138 6.48 9.62 23.07
N VAL A 139 5.51 10.39 23.54
CA VAL A 139 5.73 11.53 24.44
C VAL A 139 5.87 11.00 25.86
N THR A 140 7.02 11.26 26.48
CA THR A 140 7.32 10.75 27.83
C THR A 140 7.65 11.90 28.80
N ASP A 141 7.29 11.71 30.06
CA ASP A 141 7.71 12.53 31.19
C ASP A 141 8.13 11.61 32.34
N LYS A 142 9.41 11.45 32.56
CA LYS A 142 10.01 10.51 33.52
C LYS A 142 9.56 9.07 33.23
N ASP A 143 8.76 8.49 34.12
CA ASP A 143 8.22 7.12 34.04
C ASP A 143 6.82 7.05 33.40
N ARG A 144 6.30 8.18 32.90
CA ARG A 144 4.98 8.27 32.27
C ARG A 144 5.08 8.40 30.76
N ILE A 145 4.12 7.81 30.04
CA ILE A 145 3.93 7.95 28.62
C ILE A 145 2.53 8.50 28.33
N LEU A 146 2.44 9.43 27.39
CA LEU A 146 1.16 9.97 26.92
C LEU A 146 0.56 9.00 25.89
N LEU A 147 -0.67 8.58 26.13
CA LEU A 147 -1.43 7.74 25.22
C LEU A 147 -2.76 8.42 24.89
N THR A 148 -3.19 8.29 23.66
CA THR A 148 -4.46 8.78 23.15
C THR A 148 -5.45 7.64 23.00
N LYS A 149 -6.75 7.97 22.90
CA LYS A 149 -7.83 7.01 22.65
C LYS A 149 -8.90 7.65 21.79
N TYR A 150 -9.30 6.96 20.75
CA TYR A 150 -10.35 7.46 19.85
C TYR A 150 -11.70 7.51 20.54
N ALA A 151 -12.31 8.70 20.58
CA ALA A 151 -13.67 8.86 21.03
C ALA A 151 -14.66 8.41 19.94
N GLY A 152 -15.68 7.63 20.33
CA GLY A 152 -16.79 7.27 19.45
C GLY A 152 -16.47 6.30 18.32
N ARG A 153 -15.28 5.70 18.29
CA ARG A 153 -14.91 4.69 17.28
C ARG A 153 -14.95 3.26 17.86
N THR A 154 -15.06 2.28 16.96
CA THR A 154 -15.02 0.85 17.32
C THR A 154 -13.65 0.41 17.82
N TYR A 155 -12.57 1.06 17.36
CA TYR A 155 -11.20 0.83 17.83
C TYR A 155 -11.04 1.35 19.26
N ARG A 156 -10.77 0.45 20.20
CA ARG A 156 -10.77 0.76 21.64
C ARG A 156 -9.38 0.75 22.28
N ASN A 157 -8.34 0.41 21.52
CA ASN A 157 -6.98 0.38 22.05
C ASN A 157 -6.42 1.80 22.21
N TYR A 158 -5.46 1.93 23.10
CA TYR A 158 -4.65 3.14 23.21
C TYR A 158 -3.71 3.24 22.01
N ALA A 159 -3.40 4.46 21.62
CA ALA A 159 -2.49 4.79 20.53
C ALA A 159 -1.47 5.83 20.95
N LEU A 160 -0.34 5.82 20.28
CA LEU A 160 0.61 6.94 20.32
C LEU A 160 0.12 8.03 19.37
N ILE A 161 0.61 9.26 19.54
CA ILE A 161 0.37 10.37 18.62
C ILE A 161 1.02 10.01 17.28
N ALA A 162 0.30 10.24 16.19
CA ALA A 162 0.81 9.94 14.86
C ALA A 162 0.22 10.91 13.83
N GLY A 163 1.06 11.38 12.91
CA GLY A 163 0.60 12.23 11.83
C GLY A 163 1.53 12.24 10.64
N PHE A 164 1.06 12.78 9.53
CA PHE A 164 1.82 12.88 8.30
C PHE A 164 2.73 14.10 8.29
N THR A 165 3.91 13.92 7.69
CA THR A 165 4.84 15.01 7.41
C THR A 165 4.29 15.88 6.30
N GLU A 166 4.25 17.19 6.51
CA GLU A 166 3.88 18.18 5.51
C GLU A 166 5.06 18.53 4.60
N ILE A 167 4.76 19.06 3.40
CA ILE A 167 5.80 19.51 2.47
C ILE A 167 6.60 20.64 3.11
N GLY A 168 7.92 20.44 3.22
CA GLY A 168 8.85 21.42 3.79
C GLY A 168 9.15 21.21 5.27
N GLU A 169 8.52 20.27 5.94
CA GLU A 169 8.84 19.91 7.32
C GLU A 169 9.97 18.87 7.41
N THR A 170 10.78 19.01 8.44
CA THR A 170 11.60 17.92 8.97
C THR A 170 10.75 16.97 9.83
N THR A 171 11.24 15.77 10.11
CA THR A 171 10.53 14.84 11.01
C THR A 171 10.36 15.40 12.43
N GLU A 172 11.34 16.18 12.92
CA GLU A 172 11.29 16.83 14.22
C GLU A 172 10.25 17.96 14.28
N GLU A 173 10.11 18.71 13.19
CA GLU A 173 9.06 19.74 13.06
C GLU A 173 7.68 19.10 13.00
N THR A 174 7.53 18.00 12.23
CA THR A 174 6.30 17.21 12.21
C THR A 174 5.92 16.71 13.60
N VAL A 175 6.87 16.16 14.36
CA VAL A 175 6.64 15.71 15.74
C VAL A 175 6.14 16.87 16.61
N SER A 176 6.78 18.03 16.52
CA SER A 176 6.43 19.20 17.33
C SER A 176 5.05 19.73 16.99
N ARG A 177 4.68 19.76 15.70
CA ARG A 177 3.37 20.20 15.22
C ARG A 177 2.28 19.22 15.63
N GLU A 178 2.42 17.93 15.30
CA GLU A 178 1.40 16.92 15.58
C GLU A 178 1.10 16.80 17.08
N VAL A 179 2.12 16.82 17.95
CA VAL A 179 1.90 16.78 19.40
C VAL A 179 1.17 18.04 19.89
N MET A 180 1.50 19.19 19.31
CA MET A 180 0.82 20.44 19.66
C MET A 180 -0.64 20.43 19.20
N GLU A 181 -0.91 19.97 17.98
CA GLU A 181 -2.25 19.93 17.39
C GLU A 181 -3.17 18.94 18.11
N GLU A 182 -2.68 17.72 18.38
CA GLU A 182 -3.52 16.68 18.97
C GLU A 182 -3.73 16.83 20.48
N VAL A 183 -2.73 17.30 21.22
CA VAL A 183 -2.77 17.28 22.70
C VAL A 183 -2.35 18.58 23.36
N GLY A 184 -1.98 19.62 22.60
CA GLY A 184 -1.64 20.95 23.14
C GLY A 184 -0.34 21.00 23.95
N VAL A 185 0.57 20.05 23.77
CA VAL A 185 1.81 19.93 24.54
C VAL A 185 3.02 20.33 23.71
N LYS A 186 3.92 21.15 24.28
CA LYS A 186 5.23 21.43 23.70
C LYS A 186 6.22 20.32 24.08
N VAL A 187 6.87 19.73 23.10
CA VAL A 187 7.89 18.68 23.29
C VAL A 187 9.30 19.24 23.12
N LYS A 188 10.26 18.56 23.71
CA LYS A 188 11.70 18.82 23.60
C LYS A 188 12.47 17.50 23.66
N ASN A 189 13.77 17.53 23.35
CA ASN A 189 14.63 16.35 23.35
C ASN A 189 14.09 15.24 22.45
N ILE A 190 13.67 15.62 21.24
CA ILE A 190 13.17 14.69 20.23
C ILE A 190 14.33 13.79 19.80
N THR A 191 14.12 12.48 19.89
CA THR A 191 15.12 11.48 19.51
C THR A 191 14.52 10.45 18.57
N TYR A 192 15.27 10.09 17.55
CA TYR A 192 14.89 9.03 16.63
C TYR A 192 15.05 7.66 17.30
N TYR A 193 14.00 6.85 17.19
CA TYR A 193 14.02 5.47 17.67
C TYR A 193 14.26 4.46 16.54
N LYS A 194 13.34 4.40 15.56
CA LYS A 194 13.48 3.59 14.35
C LYS A 194 12.45 3.96 13.30
N SER A 195 12.67 3.52 12.05
CA SER A 195 11.67 3.58 10.98
C SER A 195 11.06 2.20 10.71
N GLN A 196 9.83 2.24 10.26
CA GLN A 196 9.11 1.12 9.69
C GLN A 196 8.68 1.54 8.29
N PRO A 197 9.25 0.93 7.21
CA PRO A 197 8.86 1.22 5.84
C PRO A 197 7.49 0.66 5.48
#